data_5b60d5f8a00d535c26dffb472969ea00
#
_entry.id   5b60d5f8a00d535c26dffb472969ea00
#
_cell.length_a   1.000
_cell.length_b   1.000
_cell.length_c   1.000
_cell.angle_alpha   90.00
_cell.angle_beta   90.00
_cell.angle_gamma   90.00
#
_symmetry.space_group_name_H-M   'P 1'
#
loop_
_entity.id
_entity.type
_entity.pdbx_description
1 polymer ?
#
loop_
_entity_poly.entity_id
_entity_poly.type
_entity_poly.pdbx_seq_one_letter_code
_entity_poly.pdbx_strand_id
1 'polypeptide(L)'
;MENLIKNSQNLLKSLKTTKKRYLYEKIDFSQKMIGIIGQRGVGKTTIMLQFLKEKNSPETVIYLTADDIYFSQNTLKETVEMLYRDYGFRIFCIDEIHKYKNWNQELKNVYDLLSGIKIVFSGSSSLDVLAGAYDLSRRAVLHQLNGLSFREFVEFKNGIILKSFSPEDLLAKYKKYSVQISSQIEVLKLFKEYISFGYYPYFLEGSSDTYELKMKNVLDKTIYEDIANLNNIKTENLPYFKKTLAFLASIPPGEINVNKLASNLGLAFETAEAYMDILYRISLVRYLLKNKTGYKLIRKSAKVFLDNTNVAVYLKKELGLDENPGVLRELFILNQLQNCKQKIYASEGRGDFLLKLKDKKIILEIGGRSKDFKKISKISNAYLVLDDMEIAENNKIPLWLFGFLY
;
A
#
# COMPACT_ATOMS: atom_id res chain seq x y z
N MET A 1 22.09 26.12 1.14
CA MET A 1 21.51 25.98 -0.20
C MET A 1 22.34 25.02 -1.07
N GLU A 2 23.64 25.25 -1.25
CA GLU A 2 24.51 24.41 -2.08
C GLU A 2 24.51 22.93 -1.66
N ASN A 3 24.47 22.63 -0.37
CA ASN A 3 24.41 21.25 0.13
C ASN A 3 23.11 20.53 -0.30
N LEU A 4 21.97 21.19 -0.33
CA LEU A 4 20.71 20.61 -0.82
C LEU A 4 20.82 20.24 -2.30
N ILE A 5 21.38 21.16 -3.11
CA ILE A 5 21.57 20.94 -4.56
C ILE A 5 22.54 19.75 -4.79
N LYS A 6 23.68 19.74 -4.09
CA LYS A 6 24.67 18.67 -4.20
C LYS A 6 24.11 17.32 -3.78
N ASN A 7 23.34 17.28 -2.67
CA ASN A 7 22.68 16.06 -2.19
C ASN A 7 21.68 15.53 -3.23
N SER A 8 20.86 16.40 -3.79
CA SER A 8 19.92 16.05 -4.86
C SER A 8 20.63 15.45 -6.06
N GLN A 9 21.68 16.09 -6.55
CA GLN A 9 22.47 15.59 -7.70
C GLN A 9 23.11 14.24 -7.40
N ASN A 10 23.65 14.03 -6.21
CA ASN A 10 24.25 12.75 -5.82
C ASN A 10 23.21 11.63 -5.78
N LEU A 11 22.01 11.89 -5.25
CA LEU A 11 20.92 10.93 -5.23
C LEU A 11 20.48 10.54 -6.65
N LEU A 12 20.33 11.51 -7.55
CA LEU A 12 19.99 11.25 -8.95
C LEU A 12 21.07 10.41 -9.68
N LYS A 13 22.35 10.68 -9.41
CA LYS A 13 23.47 9.89 -9.97
C LYS A 13 23.49 8.47 -9.41
N SER A 14 23.19 8.29 -8.12
CA SER A 14 23.24 6.99 -7.46
C SER A 14 22.07 6.06 -7.82
N LEU A 15 21.01 6.57 -8.41
CA LEU A 15 19.83 5.78 -8.78
C LEU A 15 20.17 4.77 -9.89
N LYS A 16 20.22 3.48 -9.53
CA LYS A 16 20.56 2.37 -10.44
C LYS A 16 19.34 1.68 -11.06
N THR A 17 18.19 1.70 -10.36
CA THR A 17 17.02 0.94 -10.82
C THR A 17 16.34 1.60 -12.01
N THR A 18 16.09 0.81 -13.04
CA THR A 18 15.30 1.18 -14.22
C THR A 18 13.88 0.62 -14.15
N LYS A 19 13.60 -0.29 -13.20
CA LYS A 19 12.28 -0.95 -13.05
C LYS A 19 11.29 0.04 -12.49
N LYS A 20 10.17 0.24 -13.21
CA LYS A 20 9.12 1.18 -12.84
C LYS A 20 7.98 0.47 -12.14
N ARG A 21 7.41 1.12 -11.14
CA ARG A 21 6.18 0.69 -10.49
C ARG A 21 4.98 0.90 -11.41
N TYR A 22 3.96 0.05 -11.27
CA TYR A 22 2.70 0.13 -12.03
C TYR A 22 2.07 1.53 -12.06
N LEU A 23 2.28 2.30 -11.00
CA LEU A 23 1.73 3.64 -10.86
C LEU A 23 2.45 4.66 -11.75
N TYR A 24 3.72 4.45 -12.05
CA TYR A 24 4.53 5.41 -12.80
C TYR A 24 3.89 5.80 -14.15
N GLU A 25 3.40 4.81 -14.89
CA GLU A 25 2.74 5.02 -16.19
C GLU A 25 1.32 5.60 -16.07
N LYS A 26 0.72 5.52 -14.88
CA LYS A 26 -0.63 6.05 -14.62
C LYS A 26 -0.63 7.48 -14.10
N ILE A 27 0.54 8.01 -13.71
CA ILE A 27 0.66 9.39 -13.26
C ILE A 27 0.76 10.30 -14.49
N ASP A 28 -0.18 11.24 -14.59
CA ASP A 28 -0.05 12.34 -15.52
C ASP A 28 0.92 13.40 -14.97
N PHE A 29 2.20 13.24 -15.29
CA PHE A 29 3.24 14.19 -14.88
C PHE A 29 3.16 15.56 -15.59
N SER A 30 2.15 15.83 -16.41
CA SER A 30 1.90 17.18 -16.94
C SER A 30 1.27 18.10 -15.90
N GLN A 31 0.58 17.54 -14.91
CA GLN A 31 -0.06 18.30 -13.82
C GLN A 31 0.94 19.16 -13.05
N LYS A 32 0.50 20.36 -12.63
CA LYS A 32 1.35 21.33 -11.89
C LYS A 32 1.73 20.84 -10.49
N MET A 33 0.81 20.11 -9.81
CA MET A 33 1.06 19.54 -8.50
C MET A 33 0.52 18.11 -8.38
N ILE A 34 1.38 17.20 -7.94
CA ILE A 34 1.09 15.77 -7.83
C ILE A 34 1.51 15.29 -6.44
N GLY A 35 0.62 14.58 -5.76
CA GLY A 35 0.94 13.90 -4.51
C GLY A 35 1.00 12.38 -4.69
N ILE A 36 2.08 11.74 -4.22
CA ILE A 36 2.25 10.29 -4.18
C ILE A 36 2.19 9.84 -2.72
N ILE A 37 1.09 9.25 -2.32
CA ILE A 37 0.88 8.76 -0.96
C ILE A 37 0.97 7.24 -0.90
N GLY A 38 1.40 6.69 0.22
CA GLY A 38 1.51 5.25 0.40
C GLY A 38 2.34 4.88 1.62
N GLN A 39 2.29 3.63 2.01
CA GLN A 39 3.06 3.09 3.14
C GLN A 39 4.56 3.39 3.00
N ARG A 40 5.25 3.37 4.13
CA ARG A 40 6.72 3.41 4.16
C ARG A 40 7.29 2.17 3.45
N GLY A 41 8.33 2.36 2.64
CA GLY A 41 9.02 1.25 1.95
C GLY A 41 8.39 0.78 0.64
N VAL A 42 7.26 1.34 0.17
CA VAL A 42 6.62 0.93 -1.10
C VAL A 42 7.27 1.52 -2.36
N GLY A 43 8.25 2.42 -2.23
CA GLY A 43 9.03 2.96 -3.37
C GLY A 43 8.60 4.34 -3.87
N LYS A 44 7.97 5.18 -3.03
CA LYS A 44 7.58 6.57 -3.39
C LYS A 44 8.78 7.42 -3.85
N THR A 45 9.83 7.45 -3.05
CA THR A 45 11.10 8.15 -3.34
C THR A 45 11.67 7.72 -4.68
N THR A 46 11.66 6.40 -4.97
CA THR A 46 12.18 5.86 -6.23
C THR A 46 11.42 6.38 -7.44
N ILE A 47 10.08 6.45 -7.37
CA ILE A 47 9.26 7.02 -8.46
C ILE A 47 9.64 8.48 -8.72
N MET A 48 9.80 9.29 -7.67
CA MET A 48 10.17 10.69 -7.81
C MET A 48 11.57 10.87 -8.41
N LEU A 49 12.55 10.09 -7.94
CA LEU A 49 13.90 10.13 -8.50
C LEU A 49 13.96 9.67 -9.97
N GLN A 50 13.18 8.64 -10.33
CA GLN A 50 13.05 8.20 -11.72
C GLN A 50 12.45 9.31 -12.59
N PHE A 51 11.40 9.97 -12.11
CA PHE A 51 10.79 11.09 -12.82
C PHE A 51 11.76 12.23 -13.06
N LEU A 52 12.53 12.65 -12.05
CA LEU A 52 13.55 13.71 -12.20
C LEU A 52 14.66 13.29 -13.17
N LYS A 53 15.14 12.06 -13.05
CA LYS A 53 16.21 11.54 -13.92
C LYS A 53 15.82 11.52 -15.40
N GLU A 54 14.56 11.26 -15.71
CA GLU A 54 14.05 11.26 -17.10
C GLU A 54 13.96 12.65 -17.72
N LYS A 55 13.99 13.72 -16.95
CA LYS A 55 13.95 15.08 -17.49
C LYS A 55 15.26 15.48 -18.17
N ASN A 56 16.37 14.78 -17.92
CA ASN A 56 17.69 15.04 -18.52
C ASN A 56 18.17 16.50 -18.40
N SER A 57 17.66 17.25 -17.42
CA SER A 57 17.93 18.67 -17.20
C SER A 57 18.24 18.90 -15.72
N PRO A 58 19.41 18.46 -15.24
CA PRO A 58 19.77 18.49 -13.82
C PRO A 58 19.78 19.91 -13.23
N GLU A 59 19.90 20.94 -14.07
CA GLU A 59 19.86 22.34 -13.68
C GLU A 59 18.43 22.87 -13.42
N THR A 60 17.41 22.15 -13.87
CA THR A 60 16.00 22.56 -13.70
C THR A 60 15.20 21.69 -12.75
N VAL A 61 15.78 20.57 -12.28
CA VAL A 61 15.11 19.61 -11.42
C VAL A 61 15.82 19.47 -10.08
N ILE A 62 15.05 19.38 -8.98
CA ILE A 62 15.61 19.19 -7.65
C ILE A 62 14.79 18.23 -6.82
N TYR A 63 15.47 17.39 -6.04
CA TYR A 63 14.90 16.56 -5.00
C TYR A 63 15.22 17.15 -3.63
N LEU A 64 14.18 17.31 -2.80
CA LEU A 64 14.27 17.75 -1.42
C LEU A 64 13.59 16.71 -0.54
N THR A 65 14.05 16.57 0.69
CA THR A 65 13.32 15.80 1.71
C THR A 65 12.90 16.72 2.84
N ALA A 66 11.63 16.69 3.21
CA ALA A 66 11.05 17.62 4.18
C ALA A 66 11.48 17.33 5.63
N ASP A 67 12.15 16.21 5.87
CA ASP A 67 12.77 15.86 7.15
C ASP A 67 14.26 16.27 7.25
N ASP A 68 14.80 16.95 6.23
CA ASP A 68 16.16 17.49 6.31
C ASP A 68 16.25 18.56 7.41
N ILE A 69 17.32 18.50 8.20
CA ILE A 69 17.59 19.44 9.29
C ILE A 69 17.59 20.92 8.83
N TYR A 70 17.85 21.15 7.56
CA TYR A 70 17.77 22.47 6.95
C TYR A 70 16.40 23.13 7.19
N PHE A 71 15.32 22.36 7.13
CA PHE A 71 13.95 22.85 7.33
C PHE A 71 13.57 23.06 8.80
N SER A 72 14.46 22.78 9.75
CA SER A 72 14.26 23.19 11.14
C SER A 72 14.46 24.70 11.36
N GLN A 73 15.17 25.37 10.44
CA GLN A 73 15.50 26.80 10.54
C GLN A 73 15.02 27.60 9.31
N ASN A 74 14.64 26.94 8.23
CA ASN A 74 14.24 27.59 6.98
C ASN A 74 12.84 27.10 6.56
N THR A 75 12.02 28.00 6.02
CA THR A 75 10.70 27.62 5.54
C THR A 75 10.81 26.92 4.18
N LEU A 76 9.89 25.99 3.95
CA LEU A 76 9.80 25.29 2.67
C LEU A 76 9.47 26.28 1.54
N LYS A 77 8.56 27.21 1.79
CA LYS A 77 8.14 28.23 0.82
C LYS A 77 9.33 29.09 0.38
N GLU A 78 10.06 29.71 1.31
CA GLU A 78 11.20 30.58 0.99
C GLU A 78 12.31 29.80 0.28
N THR A 79 12.55 28.57 0.69
CA THR A 79 13.54 27.69 0.04
C THR A 79 13.17 27.41 -1.41
N VAL A 80 11.91 27.05 -1.67
CA VAL A 80 11.43 26.80 -3.04
C VAL A 80 11.46 28.08 -3.88
N GLU A 81 11.06 29.21 -3.32
CA GLU A 81 11.11 30.51 -4.02
C GLU A 81 12.54 30.90 -4.41
N MET A 82 13.51 30.75 -3.50
CA MET A 82 14.93 31.04 -3.76
C MET A 82 15.48 30.09 -4.86
N LEU A 83 15.24 28.79 -4.73
CA LEU A 83 15.67 27.81 -5.74
C LEU A 83 15.05 28.08 -7.11
N TYR A 84 13.80 28.53 -7.14
CA TYR A 84 13.12 28.88 -8.39
C TYR A 84 13.66 30.18 -9.02
N ARG A 85 13.84 31.25 -8.23
CA ARG A 85 14.22 32.57 -8.75
C ARG A 85 15.71 32.70 -9.02
N ASP A 86 16.53 32.26 -8.06
CA ASP A 86 17.97 32.55 -8.08
C ASP A 86 18.77 31.41 -8.71
N TYR A 87 18.27 30.13 -8.62
CA TYR A 87 18.98 28.96 -9.16
C TYR A 87 18.33 28.37 -10.41
N GLY A 88 17.15 28.83 -10.81
CA GLY A 88 16.51 28.41 -12.05
C GLY A 88 15.76 27.08 -12.01
N PHE A 89 15.59 26.46 -10.85
CA PHE A 89 14.84 25.20 -10.74
C PHE A 89 13.36 25.40 -11.08
N ARG A 90 12.76 24.40 -11.74
CA ARG A 90 11.36 24.43 -12.19
C ARG A 90 10.56 23.21 -11.74
N ILE A 91 11.22 22.09 -11.49
CA ILE A 91 10.61 20.82 -11.11
C ILE A 91 11.15 20.42 -9.74
N PHE A 92 10.27 20.35 -8.77
CA PHE A 92 10.56 20.06 -7.37
C PHE A 92 9.94 18.72 -6.97
N CYS A 93 10.74 17.76 -6.54
CA CYS A 93 10.27 16.59 -5.82
C CYS A 93 10.54 16.79 -4.33
N ILE A 94 9.47 16.79 -3.51
CA ILE A 94 9.54 17.04 -2.07
C ILE A 94 9.07 15.77 -1.35
N ASP A 95 10.00 15.03 -0.78
CA ASP A 95 9.74 13.74 -0.13
C ASP A 95 9.38 13.92 1.36
N GLU A 96 8.65 12.95 1.92
CA GLU A 96 8.25 12.88 3.33
C GLU A 96 7.58 14.18 3.84
N ILE A 97 6.73 14.79 3.02
CA ILE A 97 6.14 16.13 3.27
C ILE A 97 5.44 16.24 4.64
N HIS A 98 4.92 15.13 5.16
CA HIS A 98 4.25 15.06 6.45
C HIS A 98 5.17 15.30 7.66
N LYS A 99 6.47 15.30 7.45
CA LYS A 99 7.45 15.66 8.50
C LYS A 99 7.58 17.16 8.72
N TYR A 100 7.08 17.97 7.78
CA TYR A 100 7.13 19.42 7.85
C TYR A 100 5.76 20.00 8.24
N LYS A 101 5.71 20.81 9.30
CA LYS A 101 4.47 21.47 9.75
C LYS A 101 3.99 22.49 8.73
N ASN A 102 2.67 22.68 8.61
CA ASN A 102 2.04 23.66 7.71
C ASN A 102 2.39 23.50 6.22
N TRP A 103 2.90 22.35 5.82
CA TRP A 103 3.31 22.05 4.45
C TRP A 103 2.22 22.35 3.41
N ASN A 104 0.96 22.09 3.72
CA ASN A 104 -0.19 22.32 2.85
C ASN A 104 -0.39 23.81 2.52
N GLN A 105 -0.26 24.69 3.52
CA GLN A 105 -0.37 26.13 3.34
C GLN A 105 0.81 26.67 2.53
N GLU A 106 2.02 26.21 2.81
CA GLU A 106 3.20 26.65 2.08
C GLU A 106 3.20 26.16 0.63
N LEU A 107 2.86 24.90 0.36
CA LEU A 107 2.72 24.41 -1.01
C LEU A 107 1.60 25.13 -1.78
N LYS A 108 0.50 25.48 -1.11
CA LYS A 108 -0.55 26.30 -1.71
C LYS A 108 -0.01 27.67 -2.14
N ASN A 109 0.73 28.34 -1.27
CA ASN A 109 1.31 29.63 -1.57
C ASN A 109 2.31 29.53 -2.73
N VAL A 110 3.20 28.55 -2.72
CA VAL A 110 4.14 28.28 -3.81
C VAL A 110 3.40 28.03 -5.14
N TYR A 111 2.35 27.20 -5.10
CA TYR A 111 1.54 26.92 -6.28
C TYR A 111 0.88 28.16 -6.88
N ASP A 112 0.34 29.03 -6.03
CA ASP A 112 -0.39 30.24 -6.46
C ASP A 112 0.57 31.34 -6.94
N LEU A 113 1.76 31.48 -6.34
CA LEU A 113 2.72 32.56 -6.60
C LEU A 113 3.65 32.28 -7.77
N LEU A 114 4.07 31.03 -8.00
CA LEU A 114 5.08 30.70 -8.99
C LEU A 114 4.46 30.09 -10.26
N SER A 115 4.56 30.83 -11.35
CA SER A 115 4.13 30.35 -12.68
C SER A 115 5.15 29.34 -13.23
N GLY A 116 4.65 28.28 -13.90
CA GLY A 116 5.56 27.30 -14.53
C GLY A 116 6.32 26.36 -13.58
N ILE A 117 6.09 26.46 -12.27
CA ILE A 117 6.60 25.47 -11.31
C ILE A 117 5.84 24.16 -11.42
N LYS A 118 6.56 23.04 -11.24
CA LYS A 118 5.98 21.70 -11.07
C LYS A 118 6.43 21.11 -9.75
N ILE A 119 5.47 20.60 -8.97
CA ILE A 119 5.71 20.02 -7.66
C ILE A 119 5.21 18.58 -7.64
N VAL A 120 6.08 17.65 -7.29
CA VAL A 120 5.72 16.27 -6.95
C VAL A 120 6.07 16.08 -5.48
N PHE A 121 5.10 15.80 -4.64
CA PHE A 121 5.39 15.53 -3.22
C PHE A 121 5.02 14.12 -2.83
N SER A 122 5.70 13.57 -1.83
CA SER A 122 5.32 12.30 -1.24
C SER A 122 4.97 12.44 0.24
N GLY A 123 4.15 11.50 0.72
CA GLY A 123 3.83 11.40 2.14
C GLY A 123 3.38 9.99 2.52
N SER A 124 3.31 9.73 3.84
CA SER A 124 2.71 8.50 4.33
C SER A 124 1.22 8.46 3.97
N SER A 125 0.58 7.29 4.01
CA SER A 125 -0.87 7.13 3.79
C SER A 125 -1.72 7.69 4.94
N SER A 126 -1.13 8.51 5.79
CA SER A 126 -1.75 9.07 6.97
C SER A 126 -2.81 10.13 6.66
N LEU A 127 -3.72 10.33 7.62
CA LEU A 127 -4.80 11.32 7.51
C LEU A 127 -4.34 12.74 7.31
N ASP A 128 -3.20 13.13 7.89
CA ASP A 128 -2.74 14.51 7.80
C ASP A 128 -2.34 14.85 6.37
N VAL A 129 -1.77 13.88 5.64
CA VAL A 129 -1.52 14.06 4.21
C VAL A 129 -2.84 14.12 3.44
N LEU A 130 -3.82 13.29 3.80
CA LEU A 130 -5.14 13.33 3.18
C LEU A 130 -5.90 14.59 3.59
N ALA A 131 -5.90 14.99 4.86
CA ALA A 131 -6.56 16.20 5.35
C ALA A 131 -5.89 17.47 4.80
N GLY A 132 -4.56 17.57 4.83
CA GLY A 132 -3.83 18.66 4.21
C GLY A 132 -4.03 18.72 2.69
N ALA A 133 -4.23 17.57 2.05
CA ALA A 133 -4.56 17.50 0.64
C ALA A 133 -6.00 17.96 0.33
N TYR A 134 -6.94 17.96 1.30
CA TYR A 134 -8.24 18.61 1.10
C TYR A 134 -8.10 20.11 0.86
N ASP A 135 -7.18 20.78 1.55
CA ASP A 135 -6.83 22.20 1.28
C ASP A 135 -6.24 22.38 -0.13
N LEU A 136 -5.56 21.36 -0.64
CA LEU A 136 -4.98 21.32 -1.98
C LEU A 136 -5.87 20.65 -3.03
N SER A 137 -7.12 20.29 -2.68
CA SER A 137 -7.99 19.43 -3.51
C SER A 137 -8.25 19.94 -4.93
N ARG A 138 -8.14 21.26 -5.14
CA ARG A 138 -8.25 21.89 -6.47
C ARG A 138 -6.89 22.06 -7.17
N ARG A 139 -5.78 21.78 -6.48
CA ARG A 139 -4.41 22.04 -6.94
C ARG A 139 -3.59 20.79 -7.14
N ALA A 140 -3.79 19.78 -6.30
CA ALA A 140 -2.99 18.56 -6.32
C ALA A 140 -3.82 17.35 -6.77
N VAL A 141 -3.24 16.55 -7.66
CA VAL A 141 -3.76 15.22 -8.03
C VAL A 141 -3.07 14.19 -7.16
N LEU A 142 -3.84 13.47 -6.33
CA LEU A 142 -3.30 12.46 -5.43
C LEU A 142 -3.33 11.06 -6.03
N HIS A 143 -2.20 10.38 -5.96
CA HIS A 143 -2.03 8.99 -6.36
C HIS A 143 -1.61 8.14 -5.18
N GLN A 144 -2.30 7.02 -4.96
CA GLN A 144 -1.94 6.05 -3.94
C GLN A 144 -1.03 4.97 -4.52
N LEU A 145 0.18 4.84 -3.96
CA LEU A 145 1.11 3.78 -4.27
C LEU A 145 0.96 2.66 -3.23
N ASN A 146 0.47 1.51 -3.67
CA ASN A 146 0.41 0.29 -2.85
C ASN A 146 1.73 -0.48 -2.90
N GLY A 147 1.88 -1.53 -2.09
CA GLY A 147 2.98 -2.47 -2.25
C GLY A 147 2.99 -3.14 -3.61
N LEU A 148 4.00 -3.95 -3.88
CA LEU A 148 4.08 -4.69 -5.14
C LEU A 148 2.90 -5.66 -5.28
N SER A 149 2.33 -5.74 -6.48
CA SER A 149 1.52 -6.89 -6.88
C SER A 149 2.42 -8.11 -7.11
N PHE A 150 1.84 -9.30 -7.16
CA PHE A 150 2.61 -10.50 -7.53
C PHE A 150 3.22 -10.36 -8.93
N ARG A 151 2.51 -9.74 -9.88
CA ARG A 151 3.02 -9.41 -11.20
C ARG A 151 4.29 -8.55 -11.13
N GLU A 152 4.27 -7.45 -10.37
CA GLU A 152 5.44 -6.58 -10.21
C GLU A 152 6.60 -7.30 -9.49
N PHE A 153 6.29 -8.15 -8.51
CA PHE A 153 7.30 -8.96 -7.84
C PHE A 153 8.03 -9.87 -8.83
N VAL A 154 7.30 -10.56 -9.71
CA VAL A 154 7.89 -11.41 -10.77
C VAL A 154 8.76 -10.56 -11.70
N GLU A 155 8.26 -9.43 -12.16
CA GLU A 155 9.02 -8.50 -13.01
C GLU A 155 10.30 -8.02 -12.31
N PHE A 156 10.19 -7.61 -11.04
CA PHE A 156 11.32 -7.09 -10.30
C PHE A 156 12.35 -8.16 -9.95
N LYS A 157 11.91 -9.39 -9.68
CA LYS A 157 12.79 -10.50 -9.35
C LYS A 157 13.46 -11.12 -10.57
N ASN A 158 12.68 -11.43 -11.60
CA ASN A 158 13.11 -12.24 -12.74
C ASN A 158 13.33 -11.43 -14.02
N GLY A 159 12.91 -10.16 -14.07
CA GLY A 159 12.97 -9.34 -15.29
C GLY A 159 11.90 -9.68 -16.34
N ILE A 160 10.95 -10.57 -16.03
CA ILE A 160 9.89 -10.99 -16.95
C ILE A 160 8.72 -10.02 -16.87
N ILE A 161 8.46 -9.29 -17.95
CA ILE A 161 7.37 -8.31 -18.02
C ILE A 161 6.07 -9.02 -18.38
N LEU A 162 5.12 -8.99 -17.45
CA LEU A 162 3.79 -9.57 -17.60
C LEU A 162 2.71 -8.48 -17.53
N LYS A 163 1.63 -8.65 -18.28
CA LYS A 163 0.54 -7.67 -18.33
C LYS A 163 -0.38 -7.80 -17.12
N SER A 164 -0.90 -6.67 -16.64
CA SER A 164 -2.00 -6.65 -15.68
C SER A 164 -3.34 -6.83 -16.38
N PHE A 165 -4.35 -7.27 -15.62
CA PHE A 165 -5.72 -7.51 -16.09
C PHE A 165 -6.72 -6.71 -15.25
N SER A 166 -7.84 -6.31 -15.85
CA SER A 166 -8.99 -5.90 -15.03
C SER A 166 -9.62 -7.13 -14.37
N PRO A 167 -10.32 -6.98 -13.24
CA PRO A 167 -11.06 -8.09 -12.63
C PRO A 167 -12.07 -8.75 -13.57
N GLU A 168 -12.73 -7.96 -14.43
CA GLU A 168 -13.65 -8.45 -15.46
C GLU A 168 -12.94 -9.31 -16.49
N ASP A 169 -11.79 -8.84 -16.98
CA ASP A 169 -11.00 -9.56 -17.98
C ASP A 169 -10.39 -10.84 -17.40
N LEU A 170 -9.91 -10.78 -16.14
CA LEU A 170 -9.45 -11.95 -15.42
C LEU A 170 -10.54 -13.01 -15.34
N LEU A 171 -11.76 -12.66 -14.86
CA LEU A 171 -12.86 -13.60 -14.73
C LEU A 171 -13.40 -14.14 -16.07
N ALA A 172 -13.23 -13.38 -17.15
CA ALA A 172 -13.60 -13.84 -18.49
C ALA A 172 -12.58 -14.81 -19.09
N LYS A 173 -11.29 -14.69 -18.74
CA LYS A 173 -10.19 -15.36 -19.46
C LYS A 173 -9.21 -16.10 -18.53
N TYR A 174 -9.56 -16.35 -17.26
CA TYR A 174 -8.65 -16.98 -16.27
C TYR A 174 -8.03 -18.30 -16.73
N LYS A 175 -8.77 -19.12 -17.50
CA LYS A 175 -8.23 -20.37 -18.06
C LYS A 175 -7.09 -20.12 -19.03
N LYS A 176 -7.26 -19.15 -19.94
CA LYS A 176 -6.21 -18.75 -20.89
C LYS A 176 -5.00 -18.17 -20.16
N TYR A 177 -5.24 -17.27 -19.22
CA TYR A 177 -4.16 -16.58 -18.50
C TYR A 177 -3.38 -17.52 -17.59
N SER A 178 -4.03 -18.50 -16.95
CA SER A 178 -3.31 -19.48 -16.14
C SER A 178 -2.31 -20.29 -16.95
N VAL A 179 -2.69 -20.79 -18.11
CA VAL A 179 -1.79 -21.53 -19.02
C VAL A 179 -0.67 -20.61 -19.55
N GLN A 180 -1.03 -19.42 -20.00
CA GLN A 180 -0.05 -18.49 -20.61
C GLN A 180 1.03 -18.05 -19.62
N ILE A 181 0.67 -17.79 -18.36
CA ILE A 181 1.63 -17.30 -17.36
C ILE A 181 2.46 -18.45 -16.80
N SER A 182 1.84 -19.60 -16.46
CA SER A 182 2.56 -20.75 -15.90
C SER A 182 3.56 -21.35 -16.89
N SER A 183 3.34 -21.19 -18.19
CA SER A 183 4.34 -21.59 -19.20
C SER A 183 5.60 -20.71 -19.23
N GLN A 184 5.58 -19.53 -18.59
CA GLN A 184 6.70 -18.58 -18.61
C GLN A 184 7.48 -18.53 -17.30
N ILE A 185 6.86 -18.92 -16.18
CA ILE A 185 7.44 -18.81 -14.84
C ILE A 185 7.08 -20.00 -13.95
N GLU A 186 7.92 -20.31 -12.97
CA GLU A 186 7.62 -21.26 -11.89
C GLU A 186 6.63 -20.62 -10.89
N VAL A 187 5.36 -20.48 -11.30
CA VAL A 187 4.40 -19.59 -10.69
C VAL A 187 4.12 -19.95 -9.22
N LEU A 188 3.99 -21.21 -8.85
CA LEU A 188 3.68 -21.62 -7.47
C LEU A 188 4.85 -21.33 -6.51
N LYS A 189 6.09 -21.55 -6.97
CA LYS A 189 7.28 -21.22 -6.19
C LYS A 189 7.41 -19.71 -5.96
N LEU A 190 7.29 -18.93 -7.03
CA LEU A 190 7.36 -17.47 -6.94
C LEU A 190 6.22 -16.88 -6.13
N PHE A 191 5.02 -17.46 -6.20
CA PHE A 191 3.88 -17.01 -5.42
C PHE A 191 4.07 -17.26 -3.93
N LYS A 192 4.61 -18.43 -3.54
CA LYS A 192 4.95 -18.72 -2.14
C LYS A 192 5.96 -17.72 -1.58
N GLU A 193 6.99 -17.40 -2.35
CA GLU A 193 7.97 -16.38 -1.98
C GLU A 193 7.32 -14.98 -1.83
N TYR A 194 6.45 -14.60 -2.78
CA TYR A 194 5.72 -13.34 -2.72
C TYR A 194 4.88 -13.21 -1.45
N ILE A 195 4.13 -14.26 -1.07
CA ILE A 195 3.33 -14.28 0.15
C ILE A 195 4.19 -14.00 1.38
N SER A 196 5.42 -14.51 1.42
CA SER A 196 6.33 -14.36 2.57
C SER A 196 7.05 -13.01 2.60
N PHE A 197 7.55 -12.51 1.44
CA PHE A 197 8.42 -11.33 1.42
C PHE A 197 8.33 -10.46 0.14
N GLY A 198 7.37 -10.69 -0.75
CA GLY A 198 7.34 -10.02 -2.07
C GLY A 198 6.57 -8.71 -2.13
N TYR A 199 5.91 -8.26 -1.05
CA TYR A 199 5.06 -7.07 -1.07
C TYR A 199 5.83 -5.75 -1.10
N TYR A 200 7.02 -5.70 -0.50
CA TYR A 200 7.85 -4.49 -0.42
C TYR A 200 9.08 -4.58 -1.32
N PRO A 201 9.37 -3.54 -2.14
CA PRO A 201 10.51 -3.55 -3.08
C PRO A 201 11.88 -3.82 -2.45
N TYR A 202 12.05 -3.57 -1.17
CA TYR A 202 13.33 -3.81 -0.49
C TYR A 202 13.71 -5.30 -0.34
N PHE A 203 12.86 -6.23 -0.82
CA PHE A 203 13.26 -7.63 -0.97
C PHE A 203 14.44 -7.79 -1.94
N LEU A 204 14.66 -6.82 -2.84
CA LEU A 204 15.78 -6.79 -3.77
C LEU A 204 17.13 -6.48 -3.11
N GLU A 205 17.14 -6.05 -1.85
CA GLU A 205 18.30 -5.46 -1.21
C GLU A 205 18.95 -6.39 -0.16
N GLY A 206 18.94 -7.70 -0.36
CA GLY A 206 19.66 -8.62 0.51
C GLY A 206 18.95 -9.96 0.76
N SER A 207 19.35 -10.64 1.85
CA SER A 207 18.82 -11.94 2.29
C SER A 207 17.46 -11.81 2.98
N SER A 208 16.84 -12.98 3.30
CA SER A 208 15.62 -13.04 4.12
C SER A 208 15.79 -12.36 5.48
N ASP A 209 16.94 -12.55 6.13
CA ASP A 209 17.22 -11.93 7.44
C ASP A 209 17.30 -10.40 7.34
N THR A 210 17.90 -9.89 6.27
CA THR A 210 17.92 -8.45 5.96
C THR A 210 16.50 -7.92 5.73
N TYR A 211 15.66 -8.70 5.04
CA TYR A 211 14.27 -8.34 4.82
C TYR A 211 13.48 -8.21 6.12
N GLU A 212 13.63 -9.18 7.04
CA GLU A 212 12.96 -9.15 8.35
C GLU A 212 13.40 -7.96 9.21
N LEU A 213 14.70 -7.66 9.25
CA LEU A 213 15.21 -6.47 9.93
C LEU A 213 14.63 -5.18 9.35
N LYS A 214 14.53 -5.08 8.02
CA LYS A 214 13.90 -3.94 7.36
C LYS A 214 12.41 -3.85 7.66
N MET A 215 11.68 -4.98 7.67
CA MET A 215 10.27 -5.03 8.05
C MET A 215 10.06 -4.53 9.47
N LYS A 216 10.88 -5.01 10.44
CA LYS A 216 10.86 -4.50 11.81
C LYS A 216 11.05 -2.99 11.85
N ASN A 217 12.10 -2.49 11.19
CA ASN A 217 12.41 -1.06 11.18
C ASN A 217 11.29 -0.23 10.53
N VAL A 218 10.66 -0.73 9.47
CA VAL A 218 9.52 -0.05 8.82
C VAL A 218 8.32 0.01 9.75
N LEU A 219 7.97 -1.09 10.43
CA LEU A 219 6.87 -1.10 11.39
C LEU A 219 7.16 -0.22 12.61
N ASP A 220 8.35 -0.32 13.18
CA ASP A 220 8.75 0.49 14.33
C ASP A 220 8.74 1.99 13.97
N LYS A 221 9.31 2.40 12.84
CA LYS A 221 9.24 3.79 12.37
C LYS A 221 7.81 4.25 12.11
N THR A 222 6.97 3.42 11.51
CA THR A 222 5.56 3.76 11.30
C THR A 222 4.85 3.99 12.63
N ILE A 223 5.11 3.17 13.66
CA ILE A 223 4.47 3.31 14.98
C ILE A 223 5.07 4.48 15.77
N TYR A 224 6.40 4.53 15.90
CA TYR A 224 7.05 5.47 16.82
C TYR A 224 7.33 6.85 16.21
N GLU A 225 7.32 6.98 14.88
CA GLU A 225 7.50 8.28 14.21
C GLU A 225 6.18 8.75 13.56
N ASP A 226 5.59 7.96 12.64
CA ASP A 226 4.46 8.43 11.85
C ASP A 226 3.19 8.58 12.72
N ILE A 227 2.85 7.59 13.56
CA ILE A 227 1.69 7.70 14.47
C ILE A 227 1.90 8.79 15.52
N ALA A 228 3.10 8.89 16.11
CA ALA A 228 3.40 9.90 17.13
C ALA A 228 3.18 11.33 16.61
N ASN A 229 3.61 11.60 15.37
CA ASN A 229 3.50 12.93 14.77
C ASN A 229 2.08 13.28 14.33
N LEU A 230 1.25 12.28 13.98
CA LEU A 230 -0.04 12.48 13.35
C LEU A 230 -1.17 12.91 14.29
N ASN A 231 -1.17 12.44 15.54
CA ASN A 231 -2.36 12.53 16.39
C ASN A 231 -2.06 13.06 17.80
N ASN A 232 -0.92 13.70 18.03
CA ASN A 232 -0.45 14.06 19.37
C ASN A 232 -0.54 12.87 20.36
N ILE A 233 -0.28 11.66 19.87
CA ILE A 233 -0.29 10.45 20.70
C ILE A 233 0.91 10.52 21.64
N LYS A 234 0.65 10.45 22.94
CA LYS A 234 1.71 10.42 23.93
C LYS A 234 2.61 9.19 23.70
N THR A 235 3.92 9.40 23.82
CA THR A 235 4.93 8.34 23.56
C THR A 235 4.67 7.07 24.37
N GLU A 236 4.16 7.20 25.60
CA GLU A 236 3.77 6.08 26.47
C GLU A 236 2.68 5.17 25.90
N ASN A 237 1.89 5.69 24.96
CA ASN A 237 0.77 4.97 24.33
C ASN A 237 1.17 4.26 23.02
N LEU A 238 2.30 4.59 22.42
CA LEU A 238 2.75 4.00 21.17
C LEU A 238 2.92 2.47 21.20
N PRO A 239 3.42 1.87 22.30
CA PRO A 239 3.50 0.41 22.41
C PRO A 239 2.17 -0.33 22.26
N TYR A 240 1.05 0.32 22.57
CA TYR A 240 -0.27 -0.31 22.40
C TYR A 240 -0.62 -0.58 20.93
N PHE A 241 -0.11 0.18 19.97
CA PHE A 241 -0.28 -0.10 18.55
C PHE A 241 0.42 -1.42 18.17
N LYS A 242 1.64 -1.63 18.65
CA LYS A 242 2.36 -2.90 18.43
C LYS A 242 1.64 -4.08 19.08
N LYS A 243 1.15 -3.91 20.32
CA LYS A 243 0.32 -4.92 21.02
C LYS A 243 -0.98 -5.20 20.27
N THR A 244 -1.60 -4.18 19.70
CA THR A 244 -2.82 -4.35 18.87
C THR A 244 -2.53 -5.18 17.62
N LEU A 245 -1.44 -4.89 16.89
CA LEU A 245 -1.03 -5.68 15.73
C LEU A 245 -0.69 -7.13 16.11
N ALA A 246 0.01 -7.35 17.24
CA ALA A 246 0.28 -8.67 17.76
C ALA A 246 -1.00 -9.45 18.12
N PHE A 247 -1.96 -8.79 18.75
CA PHE A 247 -3.26 -9.37 19.03
C PHE A 247 -3.97 -9.79 17.73
N LEU A 248 -3.98 -8.93 16.71
CA LEU A 248 -4.58 -9.24 15.40
C LEU A 248 -3.87 -10.39 14.69
N ALA A 249 -2.56 -10.50 14.81
CA ALA A 249 -1.80 -11.61 14.26
C ALA A 249 -2.10 -12.95 14.96
N SER A 250 -2.45 -12.91 16.25
CA SER A 250 -2.69 -14.11 17.07
C SER A 250 -4.09 -14.73 16.91
N ILE A 251 -5.05 -13.98 16.33
CA ILE A 251 -6.44 -14.44 16.16
C ILE A 251 -6.79 -14.64 14.68
N PRO A 252 -7.73 -15.54 14.34
CA PRO A 252 -8.28 -15.61 12.99
C PRO A 252 -8.98 -14.29 12.63
N PRO A 253 -8.92 -13.86 11.35
CA PRO A 253 -9.69 -12.70 10.90
C PRO A 253 -11.19 -12.92 11.12
N GLY A 254 -11.81 -11.98 11.82
CA GLY A 254 -13.22 -12.05 12.19
C GLY A 254 -13.76 -10.69 12.55
N GLU A 255 -15.01 -10.67 13.02
CA GLU A 255 -15.55 -9.47 13.66
C GLU A 255 -14.72 -9.23 14.93
N ILE A 256 -13.96 -8.12 14.93
CA ILE A 256 -13.23 -7.76 16.14
C ILE A 256 -14.24 -7.30 17.18
N ASN A 257 -14.26 -8.01 18.28
CA ASN A 257 -14.89 -7.50 19.48
C ASN A 257 -13.93 -6.47 20.11
N VAL A 258 -14.18 -5.18 19.84
CA VAL A 258 -13.37 -4.08 20.38
C VAL A 258 -13.32 -4.10 21.90
N ASN A 259 -14.39 -4.55 22.59
CA ASN A 259 -14.38 -4.74 24.05
C ASN A 259 -13.33 -5.79 24.47
N LYS A 260 -13.23 -6.91 23.72
CA LYS A 260 -12.23 -7.93 24.00
C LYS A 260 -10.81 -7.39 23.76
N LEU A 261 -10.61 -6.63 22.69
CA LEU A 261 -9.33 -5.95 22.44
C LEU A 261 -8.98 -4.98 23.55
N ALA A 262 -9.92 -4.11 23.95
CA ALA A 262 -9.76 -3.14 25.02
C ALA A 262 -9.41 -3.82 26.35
N SER A 263 -10.15 -4.87 26.72
CA SER A 263 -9.91 -5.66 27.93
C SER A 263 -8.53 -6.31 27.92
N ASN A 264 -8.11 -6.92 26.80
CA ASN A 264 -6.79 -7.56 26.70
C ASN A 264 -5.63 -6.55 26.80
N LEU A 265 -5.84 -5.32 26.36
CA LEU A 265 -4.84 -4.27 26.38
C LEU A 265 -4.90 -3.39 27.65
N GLY A 266 -5.91 -3.55 28.49
CA GLY A 266 -6.14 -2.68 29.64
C GLY A 266 -6.53 -1.26 29.23
N LEU A 267 -7.25 -1.09 28.13
CA LEU A 267 -7.65 0.20 27.56
C LEU A 267 -9.17 0.42 27.71
N ALA A 268 -9.59 1.68 27.71
CA ALA A 268 -10.98 2.02 27.49
C ALA A 268 -11.43 1.64 26.06
N PHE A 269 -12.73 1.34 25.90
CA PHE A 269 -13.30 0.96 24.59
C PHE A 269 -13.03 2.01 23.52
N GLU A 270 -13.28 3.27 23.83
CA GLU A 270 -13.10 4.40 22.90
C GLU A 270 -11.66 4.56 22.47
N THR A 271 -10.71 4.29 23.37
CA THR A 271 -9.27 4.33 23.07
C THR A 271 -8.88 3.20 22.12
N ALA A 272 -9.34 1.98 22.37
CA ALA A 272 -9.09 0.85 21.50
C ALA A 272 -9.71 1.04 20.10
N GLU A 273 -10.95 1.60 20.04
CA GLU A 273 -11.61 1.96 18.77
C GLU A 273 -10.81 3.02 18.00
N ALA A 274 -10.33 4.06 18.68
CA ALA A 274 -9.49 5.10 18.07
C ALA A 274 -8.16 4.53 17.54
N TYR A 275 -7.51 3.63 18.28
CA TYR A 275 -6.26 2.99 17.81
C TYR A 275 -6.48 2.12 16.58
N MET A 276 -7.59 1.38 16.52
CA MET A 276 -7.97 0.62 15.33
C MET A 276 -8.22 1.53 14.13
N ASP A 277 -8.85 2.68 14.33
CA ASP A 277 -9.09 3.66 13.27
C ASP A 277 -7.76 4.25 12.76
N ILE A 278 -6.83 4.58 13.64
CA ILE A 278 -5.48 5.04 13.26
C ILE A 278 -4.76 3.95 12.46
N LEU A 279 -4.73 2.70 12.93
CA LEU A 279 -4.09 1.59 12.20
C LEU A 279 -4.67 1.39 10.80
N TYR A 280 -5.99 1.55 10.64
CA TYR A 280 -6.64 1.50 9.34
C TYR A 280 -6.18 2.65 8.42
N ARG A 281 -6.15 3.86 8.94
CA ARG A 281 -5.78 5.07 8.18
C ARG A 281 -4.34 5.07 7.70
N ILE A 282 -3.42 4.53 8.50
CA ILE A 282 -2.02 4.36 8.11
C ILE A 282 -1.77 3.08 7.31
N SER A 283 -2.84 2.37 6.95
CA SER A 283 -2.79 1.14 6.15
C SER A 283 -1.98 0.00 6.80
N LEU A 284 -2.04 -0.18 8.13
CA LEU A 284 -1.52 -1.37 8.81
C LEU A 284 -2.59 -2.45 9.02
N VAL A 285 -3.87 -2.09 8.92
CA VAL A 285 -5.00 -3.02 8.93
C VAL A 285 -5.98 -2.74 7.80
N ARG A 286 -6.76 -3.75 7.43
CA ARG A 286 -7.81 -3.69 6.41
C ARG A 286 -9.13 -4.14 6.97
N TYR A 287 -10.20 -3.46 6.57
CA TYR A 287 -11.57 -3.86 6.88
C TYR A 287 -12.23 -4.52 5.67
N LEU A 288 -12.89 -5.65 5.93
CA LEU A 288 -13.83 -6.27 5.01
C LEU A 288 -15.24 -6.04 5.53
N LEU A 289 -16.00 -5.17 4.90
CA LEU A 289 -17.34 -4.78 5.32
C LEU A 289 -18.40 -5.80 4.90
N LYS A 290 -19.51 -5.92 5.63
CA LYS A 290 -20.72 -6.60 5.15
C LYS A 290 -21.42 -5.75 4.08
N ASN A 291 -22.09 -6.39 3.13
CA ASN A 291 -22.81 -5.71 2.06
C ASN A 291 -24.20 -5.22 2.54
N LYS A 292 -24.23 -4.26 3.46
CA LYS A 292 -25.48 -3.62 3.95
C LYS A 292 -25.52 -2.14 3.57
N THR A 293 -26.71 -1.59 3.40
CA THR A 293 -26.92 -0.16 3.13
C THR A 293 -27.16 0.61 4.43
N GLY A 294 -26.50 1.75 4.63
CA GLY A 294 -26.71 2.70 5.74
C GLY A 294 -25.47 3.15 6.50
N TYR A 295 -25.53 4.34 7.08
CA TYR A 295 -24.42 5.03 7.78
C TYR A 295 -23.87 4.31 9.03
N LYS A 296 -24.66 3.41 9.63
CA LYS A 296 -24.26 2.64 10.84
C LYS A 296 -23.32 1.46 10.56
N LEU A 297 -22.84 1.34 9.33
CA LEU A 297 -22.12 0.18 8.80
C LEU A 297 -20.65 0.08 9.22
N ILE A 298 -20.00 1.18 9.52
CA ILE A 298 -18.54 1.21 9.75
C ILE A 298 -18.17 0.52 11.06
N ARG A 299 -19.09 0.47 12.05
CA ARG A 299 -18.77 0.07 13.43
C ARG A 299 -19.12 -1.37 13.84
N LYS A 300 -19.97 -2.10 13.13
CA LYS A 300 -20.57 -3.33 13.73
C LYS A 300 -20.38 -4.66 12.98
N SER A 301 -19.68 -4.72 11.87
CA SER A 301 -19.62 -5.98 11.11
C SER A 301 -18.47 -6.12 10.12
N ALA A 302 -17.32 -5.55 10.40
CA ALA A 302 -16.14 -5.73 9.58
C ALA A 302 -15.30 -6.90 10.07
N LYS A 303 -14.93 -7.81 9.18
CA LYS A 303 -13.77 -8.64 9.42
C LYS A 303 -12.55 -7.72 9.34
N VAL A 304 -11.61 -7.85 10.28
CA VAL A 304 -10.37 -7.11 10.27
C VAL A 304 -9.21 -8.04 9.96
N PHE A 305 -8.35 -7.57 9.08
CA PHE A 305 -7.11 -8.24 8.67
C PHE A 305 -5.94 -7.30 8.90
N LEU A 306 -4.73 -7.84 9.06
CA LEU A 306 -3.50 -7.09 8.84
C LEU A 306 -3.46 -6.57 7.38
N ASP A 307 -2.60 -5.61 7.06
CA ASP A 307 -2.64 -4.98 5.74
C ASP A 307 -2.27 -5.93 4.60
N ASN A 308 -1.22 -6.72 4.77
CA ASN A 308 -0.71 -7.61 3.73
C ASN A 308 -0.10 -8.88 4.32
N THR A 309 0.15 -9.86 3.47
CA THR A 309 0.66 -11.17 3.89
C THR A 309 2.04 -11.10 4.51
N ASN A 310 2.91 -10.21 4.04
CA ASN A 310 4.28 -10.11 4.56
C ASN A 310 4.30 -9.57 5.99
N VAL A 311 3.45 -8.60 6.32
CA VAL A 311 3.26 -8.13 7.71
C VAL A 311 2.69 -9.25 8.59
N ALA A 312 1.74 -10.03 8.06
CA ALA A 312 1.14 -11.14 8.80
C ALA A 312 2.15 -12.27 9.08
N VAL A 313 2.94 -12.66 8.09
CA VAL A 313 4.01 -13.67 8.23
C VAL A 313 5.07 -13.18 9.22
N TYR A 314 5.55 -11.95 9.06
CA TYR A 314 6.55 -11.36 9.95
C TYR A 314 6.09 -11.34 11.42
N LEU A 315 4.88 -10.82 11.69
CA LEU A 315 4.37 -10.73 13.05
C LEU A 315 4.14 -12.11 13.69
N LYS A 316 3.66 -13.09 12.93
CA LYS A 316 3.52 -14.47 13.42
C LYS A 316 4.86 -15.09 13.79
N LYS A 317 5.87 -14.91 12.94
CA LYS A 317 7.24 -15.36 13.21
C LYS A 317 7.82 -14.68 14.47
N GLU A 318 7.65 -13.35 14.60
CA GLU A 318 8.09 -12.60 15.78
C GLU A 318 7.42 -13.09 17.08
N LEU A 319 6.17 -13.54 17.01
CA LEU A 319 5.40 -14.06 18.14
C LEU A 319 5.61 -15.56 18.38
N GLY A 320 6.39 -16.26 17.56
CA GLY A 320 6.55 -17.71 17.64
C GLY A 320 5.26 -18.50 17.33
N LEU A 321 4.37 -17.95 16.50
CA LEU A 321 3.10 -18.55 16.12
C LEU A 321 3.19 -19.18 14.73
N ASP A 322 2.50 -20.31 14.56
CA ASP A 322 2.37 -20.93 13.24
C ASP A 322 1.60 -20.06 12.26
N GLU A 323 2.02 -20.09 11.01
CA GLU A 323 1.27 -19.49 9.93
C GLU A 323 -0.09 -20.18 9.74
N ASN A 324 -1.11 -19.38 9.41
CA ASN A 324 -2.41 -19.91 9.02
C ASN A 324 -2.62 -19.69 7.51
N PRO A 325 -2.43 -20.72 6.67
CA PRO A 325 -2.55 -20.57 5.23
C PRO A 325 -3.93 -20.07 4.76
N GLY A 326 -5.00 -20.40 5.49
CA GLY A 326 -6.35 -19.91 5.20
C GLY A 326 -6.43 -18.39 5.31
N VAL A 327 -5.87 -17.85 6.39
CA VAL A 327 -5.80 -16.40 6.64
C VAL A 327 -4.98 -15.69 5.57
N LEU A 328 -3.83 -16.25 5.20
CA LEU A 328 -2.96 -15.63 4.19
C LEU A 328 -3.62 -15.59 2.82
N ARG A 329 -4.39 -16.62 2.44
CA ARG A 329 -5.16 -16.67 1.20
C ARG A 329 -6.25 -15.60 1.14
N GLU A 330 -7.08 -15.51 2.19
CA GLU A 330 -8.12 -14.47 2.29
C GLU A 330 -7.51 -13.07 2.29
N LEU A 331 -6.45 -12.87 3.07
CA LEU A 331 -5.73 -11.59 3.14
C LEU A 331 -5.15 -11.17 1.78
N PHE A 332 -4.55 -12.12 1.04
CA PHE A 332 -4.02 -11.85 -0.28
C PHE A 332 -5.12 -11.36 -1.24
N ILE A 333 -6.25 -12.06 -1.32
CA ILE A 333 -7.38 -11.67 -2.18
C ILE A 333 -7.92 -10.30 -1.79
N LEU A 334 -8.14 -10.06 -0.49
CA LEU A 334 -8.61 -8.78 0.00
C LEU A 334 -7.65 -7.63 -0.37
N ASN A 335 -6.37 -7.85 -0.13
CA ASN A 335 -5.31 -6.88 -0.43
C ASN A 335 -5.29 -6.54 -1.94
N GLN A 336 -5.22 -7.55 -2.81
CA GLN A 336 -5.12 -7.32 -4.26
C GLN A 336 -6.38 -6.62 -4.83
N LEU A 337 -7.57 -7.03 -4.41
CA LEU A 337 -8.82 -6.43 -4.87
C LEU A 337 -9.02 -5.00 -4.34
N GLN A 338 -8.68 -4.72 -3.09
CA GLN A 338 -8.75 -3.36 -2.55
C GLN A 338 -7.69 -2.45 -3.17
N ASN A 339 -6.48 -2.95 -3.43
CA ASN A 339 -5.41 -2.18 -4.07
C ASN A 339 -5.77 -1.75 -5.50
N CYS A 340 -6.56 -2.53 -6.22
CA CYS A 340 -7.12 -2.12 -7.51
C CYS A 340 -8.51 -1.44 -7.39
N LYS A 341 -8.86 -0.95 -6.18
CA LYS A 341 -10.07 -0.16 -5.87
C LYS A 341 -11.40 -0.88 -6.15
N GLN A 342 -11.42 -2.21 -6.05
CA GLN A 342 -12.65 -2.97 -6.24
C GLN A 342 -13.53 -2.96 -5.00
N LYS A 343 -14.86 -2.95 -5.21
CA LYS A 343 -15.86 -3.04 -4.15
C LYS A 343 -16.03 -4.49 -3.73
N ILE A 344 -15.34 -4.88 -2.65
CA ILE A 344 -15.36 -6.21 -2.06
C ILE A 344 -16.00 -6.18 -0.66
N TYR A 345 -16.82 -7.18 -0.35
CA TYR A 345 -17.55 -7.31 0.89
C TYR A 345 -17.46 -8.74 1.42
N ALA A 346 -17.71 -8.92 2.71
CA ALA A 346 -17.93 -10.25 3.27
C ALA A 346 -19.22 -10.85 2.70
N SER A 347 -19.16 -12.10 2.30
CA SER A 347 -20.33 -12.82 1.84
C SER A 347 -21.18 -13.31 3.02
N GLU A 348 -22.49 -13.11 2.96
CA GLU A 348 -23.42 -13.54 4.03
C GLU A 348 -23.75 -15.03 3.85
N GLY A 349 -22.90 -15.92 4.39
CA GLY A 349 -23.15 -17.36 4.46
C GLY A 349 -22.91 -18.15 3.16
N ARG A 350 -22.57 -17.53 2.07
CA ARG A 350 -22.37 -18.16 0.74
C ARG A 350 -21.01 -17.77 0.15
N GLY A 351 -19.93 -18.42 0.56
CA GLY A 351 -18.58 -18.07 0.18
C GLY A 351 -17.93 -17.10 1.17
N ASP A 352 -16.68 -16.71 0.87
CA ASP A 352 -15.89 -15.84 1.73
C ASP A 352 -16.08 -14.36 1.35
N PHE A 353 -16.10 -14.06 0.06
CA PHE A 353 -16.18 -12.70 -0.47
C PHE A 353 -17.31 -12.52 -1.50
N LEU A 354 -17.92 -11.33 -1.45
CA LEU A 354 -18.79 -10.79 -2.48
C LEU A 354 -18.07 -9.65 -3.21
N LEU A 355 -17.69 -9.87 -4.46
CA LEU A 355 -17.10 -8.86 -5.34
C LEU A 355 -18.19 -8.26 -6.22
N LYS A 356 -18.28 -6.90 -6.24
CA LYS A 356 -19.19 -6.17 -7.12
C LYS A 356 -18.43 -5.64 -8.33
N LEU A 357 -18.75 -6.14 -9.51
CA LEU A 357 -18.20 -5.69 -10.80
C LEU A 357 -19.33 -5.15 -11.66
N LYS A 358 -19.38 -3.83 -11.84
CA LYS A 358 -20.47 -3.16 -12.56
C LYS A 358 -21.83 -3.67 -12.06
N ASP A 359 -22.60 -4.36 -12.89
CA ASP A 359 -23.94 -4.90 -12.59
C ASP A 359 -23.90 -6.35 -12.08
N LYS A 360 -22.71 -6.97 -11.97
CA LYS A 360 -22.57 -8.37 -11.55
C LYS A 360 -22.10 -8.49 -10.12
N LYS A 361 -22.72 -9.42 -9.41
CA LYS A 361 -22.27 -9.89 -8.08
C LYS A 361 -21.56 -11.22 -8.28
N ILE A 362 -20.31 -11.30 -7.83
CA ILE A 362 -19.47 -12.47 -7.94
C ILE A 362 -19.18 -12.99 -6.53
N ILE A 363 -19.41 -14.27 -6.30
CA ILE A 363 -19.07 -14.93 -5.05
C ILE A 363 -17.73 -15.64 -5.22
N LEU A 364 -16.81 -15.38 -4.29
CA LEU A 364 -15.53 -16.07 -4.21
C LEU A 364 -15.47 -16.89 -2.93
N GLU A 365 -15.19 -18.17 -3.06
CA GLU A 365 -14.86 -19.07 -1.96
C GLU A 365 -13.38 -19.40 -2.04
N ILE A 366 -12.62 -19.13 -0.97
CA ILE A 366 -11.16 -19.24 -0.95
C ILE A 366 -10.76 -20.54 -0.26
N GLY A 367 -9.77 -21.24 -0.79
CA GLY A 367 -9.32 -22.48 -0.16
C GLY A 367 -7.97 -22.99 -0.63
N GLY A 368 -7.53 -24.07 0.00
CA GLY A 368 -6.44 -24.91 -0.47
C GLY A 368 -6.92 -25.90 -1.54
N ARG A 369 -5.99 -26.65 -2.13
CA ARG A 369 -6.25 -27.57 -3.24
C ARG A 369 -7.38 -28.59 -3.00
N SER A 370 -7.58 -29.02 -1.75
CA SER A 370 -8.60 -30.02 -1.37
C SER A 370 -10.00 -29.43 -1.13
N LYS A 371 -10.18 -28.08 -1.19
CA LYS A 371 -11.47 -27.45 -0.95
C LYS A 371 -12.47 -27.79 -2.06
N ASP A 372 -13.67 -28.21 -1.69
CA ASP A 372 -14.72 -28.58 -2.63
C ASP A 372 -15.67 -27.40 -2.97
N PHE A 373 -16.40 -27.55 -4.07
CA PHE A 373 -17.32 -26.54 -4.61
C PHE A 373 -18.74 -26.63 -3.99
N LYS A 374 -19.02 -27.60 -3.11
CA LYS A 374 -20.39 -27.89 -2.62
C LYS A 374 -21.11 -26.67 -2.06
N LYS A 375 -20.41 -25.84 -1.28
CA LYS A 375 -20.98 -24.68 -0.60
C LYS A 375 -21.54 -23.61 -1.55
N ILE A 376 -20.96 -23.47 -2.74
CA ILE A 376 -21.33 -22.44 -3.73
C ILE A 376 -21.81 -23.01 -5.07
N SER A 377 -21.97 -24.34 -5.18
CA SER A 377 -22.29 -25.05 -6.43
C SER A 377 -23.61 -24.62 -7.09
N LYS A 378 -24.58 -24.13 -6.29
CA LYS A 378 -25.89 -23.70 -6.76
C LYS A 378 -25.96 -22.18 -7.04
N ILE A 379 -24.84 -21.46 -6.99
CA ILE A 379 -24.79 -20.03 -7.15
C ILE A 379 -24.25 -19.71 -8.54
N SER A 380 -25.03 -19.01 -9.35
CA SER A 380 -24.54 -18.43 -10.60
C SER A 380 -23.46 -17.37 -10.30
N ASN A 381 -22.42 -17.28 -11.11
CA ASN A 381 -21.29 -16.37 -10.90
C ASN A 381 -20.51 -16.61 -9.59
N ALA A 382 -20.36 -17.88 -9.18
CA ALA A 382 -19.52 -18.27 -8.07
C ALA A 382 -18.26 -18.99 -8.56
N TYR A 383 -17.15 -18.68 -7.93
CA TYR A 383 -15.84 -19.25 -8.24
C TYR A 383 -15.15 -19.77 -6.99
N LEU A 384 -14.50 -20.91 -7.12
CA LEU A 384 -13.60 -21.45 -6.11
C LEU A 384 -12.18 -20.97 -6.43
N VAL A 385 -11.60 -20.18 -5.53
CA VAL A 385 -10.24 -19.63 -5.70
C VAL A 385 -9.28 -20.45 -4.87
N LEU A 386 -8.39 -21.18 -5.55
CA LEU A 386 -7.54 -22.20 -4.94
C LEU A 386 -6.07 -21.83 -4.93
N ASP A 387 -5.45 -22.04 -3.79
CA ASP A 387 -4.01 -22.09 -3.62
C ASP A 387 -3.47 -23.46 -4.09
N ASP A 388 -2.17 -23.55 -4.34
CA ASP A 388 -1.48 -24.73 -4.87
C ASP A 388 -2.08 -25.27 -6.19
N MET A 389 -2.74 -24.41 -6.94
CA MET A 389 -3.29 -24.69 -8.25
C MET A 389 -2.57 -23.85 -9.30
N GLU A 390 -1.96 -24.50 -10.27
CA GLU A 390 -1.20 -23.84 -11.33
C GLU A 390 -2.08 -23.41 -12.51
N ILE A 391 -2.93 -24.32 -12.98
CA ILE A 391 -3.78 -24.12 -14.16
C ILE A 391 -5.25 -24.16 -13.75
N ALA A 392 -6.03 -23.24 -14.26
CA ALA A 392 -7.45 -23.12 -13.97
C ALA A 392 -8.29 -24.23 -14.60
N GLU A 393 -9.31 -24.70 -13.88
CA GLU A 393 -10.24 -25.75 -14.33
C GLU A 393 -11.69 -25.36 -14.00
N ASN A 394 -12.61 -25.54 -14.94
CA ASN A 394 -14.04 -25.26 -14.72
C ASN A 394 -14.26 -23.89 -14.03
N ASN A 395 -14.89 -23.85 -12.87
CA ASN A 395 -15.09 -22.65 -12.05
C ASN A 395 -14.03 -22.49 -10.95
N LYS A 396 -12.87 -23.16 -11.10
CA LYS A 396 -11.73 -23.06 -10.20
C LYS A 396 -10.69 -22.11 -10.77
N ILE A 397 -10.34 -21.09 -10.02
CA ILE A 397 -9.37 -20.05 -10.41
C ILE A 397 -8.14 -20.17 -9.51
N PRO A 398 -6.92 -20.26 -10.05
CA PRO A 398 -5.71 -20.18 -9.25
C PRO A 398 -5.64 -18.87 -8.45
N LEU A 399 -5.33 -18.99 -7.15
CA LEU A 399 -5.24 -17.85 -6.23
C LEU A 399 -4.25 -16.78 -6.74
N TRP A 400 -3.10 -17.20 -7.22
CA TRP A 400 -2.04 -16.34 -7.70
C TRP A 400 -2.45 -15.39 -8.85
N LEU A 401 -3.45 -15.76 -9.67
CA LEU A 401 -3.93 -14.93 -10.77
C LEU A 401 -4.45 -13.56 -10.31
N PHE A 402 -5.00 -13.48 -9.10
CA PHE A 402 -5.42 -12.19 -8.53
C PHE A 402 -4.25 -11.25 -8.24
N GLY A 403 -3.04 -11.73 -8.22
CA GLY A 403 -1.84 -10.90 -8.13
C GLY A 403 -1.45 -10.18 -9.42
N PHE A 404 -2.26 -10.29 -10.48
CA PHE A 404 -2.09 -9.63 -11.77
C PHE A 404 -3.09 -8.48 -12.01
N LEU A 405 -3.83 -8.06 -10.98
CA LEU A 405 -4.85 -7.02 -11.11
C LEU A 405 -4.29 -5.60 -11.21
N TYR A 406 -3.02 -5.37 -10.89
CA TYR A 406 -2.36 -4.07 -11.06
C TYR A 406 -0.84 -4.18 -11.29
#